data_b15ff78dff7d92d4a4b7c7dad8910176
#
_entry.id   b15ff78dff7d92d4a4b7c7dad8910176
#
_cell.length_a   1.000
_cell.length_b   1.000
_cell.length_c   1.000
_cell.angle_alpha   90.00
_cell.angle_beta   90.00
_cell.angle_gamma   90.00
#
_symmetry.space_group_name_H-M   'P 1'
#
loop_
_entity.id
_entity.type
_entity.pdbx_description
1 polymer ?
#
loop_
_entity_poly.entity_id
_entity_poly.type
_entity_poly.pdbx_seq_one_letter_code
_entity_poly.pdbx_strand_id
1 'polypeptide(L)'
;MSSRRSRIGRAAITDWIERMSAFCGSEYGLPPTAGRVLGWLMICDPPEQTAAQIGAAIGASPASLSTNMRLLTDAKFVVRRGQRGARTQVYRVEDDAWESVVRQRIASLTEFRDLTADGVALAGGISNPRASRLQTARDVYDWMAKCLTAEPMPAPRKQTHSR
;
A
#
# COMPACT_ATOMS: atom_id res chain seq x y z
N MET A 1 0.21 -21.15 34.92
CA MET A 1 -0.23 -19.80 34.46
C MET A 1 -0.29 -19.85 32.93
N SER A 2 -1.45 -20.21 32.40
CA SER A 2 -1.67 -20.50 30.99
C SER A 2 -1.88 -19.21 30.21
N SER A 3 -1.10 -19.06 29.16
CA SER A 3 -1.04 -18.02 28.17
C SER A 3 -2.44 -17.56 27.71
N ARG A 4 -2.84 -16.33 28.03
CA ARG A 4 -3.85 -15.56 27.32
C ARG A 4 -3.27 -15.10 25.98
N ARG A 5 -2.95 -16.00 25.09
CA ARG A 5 -2.94 -15.65 23.66
C ARG A 5 -4.39 -15.44 23.27
N SER A 6 -4.76 -14.17 23.21
CA SER A 6 -6.04 -13.71 22.69
C SER A 6 -6.36 -14.52 21.43
N ARG A 7 -7.37 -15.37 21.50
CA ARG A 7 -7.99 -16.02 20.35
C ARG A 7 -8.71 -14.90 19.62
N ILE A 8 -7.99 -14.16 18.78
CA ILE A 8 -8.63 -13.26 17.81
C ILE A 8 -9.53 -14.17 16.99
N GLY A 9 -10.83 -14.04 17.15
CA GLY A 9 -11.78 -14.93 16.48
C GLY A 9 -11.65 -14.79 14.96
N ARG A 10 -11.82 -15.89 14.23
CA ARG A 10 -11.77 -15.90 12.75
C ARG A 10 -12.64 -14.78 12.14
N ALA A 11 -13.79 -14.50 12.73
CA ALA A 11 -14.67 -13.41 12.31
C ALA A 11 -14.02 -12.03 12.40
N ALA A 12 -13.27 -11.75 13.46
CA ALA A 12 -12.57 -10.46 13.61
C ALA A 12 -11.44 -10.29 12.58
N ILE A 13 -10.73 -11.39 12.25
CA ILE A 13 -9.72 -11.37 11.19
C ILE A 13 -10.37 -11.10 9.84
N THR A 14 -11.47 -11.77 9.53
CA THR A 14 -12.20 -11.57 8.26
C THR A 14 -12.71 -10.13 8.16
N ASP A 15 -13.34 -9.60 9.19
CA ASP A 15 -13.80 -8.21 9.23
C ASP A 15 -12.66 -7.22 9.01
N TRP A 16 -11.53 -7.44 9.64
CA TRP A 16 -10.36 -6.58 9.46
C TRP A 16 -9.82 -6.65 8.02
N ILE A 17 -9.74 -7.84 7.41
CA ILE A 17 -9.33 -8.03 6.01
C ILE A 17 -10.28 -7.29 5.05
N GLU A 18 -11.59 -7.34 5.28
CA GLU A 18 -12.56 -6.64 4.44
C GLU A 18 -12.41 -5.11 4.56
N ARG A 19 -12.21 -4.59 5.77
CA ARG A 19 -11.93 -3.15 5.97
C ARG A 19 -10.62 -2.71 5.31
N MET A 20 -9.57 -3.53 5.41
CA MET A 20 -8.30 -3.29 4.73
C MET A 20 -8.46 -3.32 3.21
N SER A 21 -9.25 -4.27 2.69
CA SER A 21 -9.58 -4.35 1.27
C SER A 21 -10.31 -3.11 0.78
N ALA A 22 -11.31 -2.63 1.53
CA ALA A 22 -12.04 -1.41 1.19
C ALA A 22 -11.13 -0.18 1.20
N PHE A 23 -10.26 -0.05 2.20
CA PHE A 23 -9.25 1.02 2.27
C PHE A 23 -8.30 0.98 1.07
N CYS A 24 -7.74 -0.19 0.75
CA CYS A 24 -6.85 -0.33 -0.41
C CYS A 24 -7.56 -0.01 -1.73
N GLY A 25 -8.85 -0.31 -1.84
CA GLY A 25 -9.67 0.04 -3.00
C GLY A 25 -9.83 1.56 -3.15
N SER A 26 -10.16 2.26 -2.06
CA SER A 26 -10.37 3.71 -2.08
C SER A 26 -9.07 4.50 -2.27
N GLU A 27 -7.99 4.09 -1.62
CA GLU A 27 -6.74 4.86 -1.60
C GLU A 27 -5.78 4.53 -2.75
N TYR A 28 -5.76 3.26 -3.18
CA TYR A 28 -4.79 2.77 -4.17
C TYR A 28 -5.44 2.21 -5.44
N GLY A 29 -6.77 2.18 -5.52
CA GLY A 29 -7.48 1.62 -6.66
C GLY A 29 -7.30 0.10 -6.81
N LEU A 30 -6.94 -0.61 -5.74
CA LEU A 30 -6.74 -2.05 -5.81
C LEU A 30 -8.07 -2.80 -5.93
N PRO A 31 -8.12 -3.86 -6.75
CA PRO A 31 -9.27 -4.76 -6.78
C PRO A 31 -9.52 -5.39 -5.40
N PRO A 32 -10.77 -5.70 -5.03
CA PRO A 32 -11.11 -6.27 -3.72
C PRO A 32 -10.29 -7.50 -3.34
N THR A 33 -10.04 -8.41 -4.28
CA THR A 33 -9.21 -9.60 -4.02
C THR A 33 -7.76 -9.23 -3.72
N ALA A 34 -7.18 -8.24 -4.41
CA ALA A 34 -5.82 -7.75 -4.11
C ALA A 34 -5.74 -7.15 -2.71
N GLY A 35 -6.72 -6.33 -2.33
CA GLY A 35 -6.81 -5.77 -0.98
C GLY A 35 -6.92 -6.85 0.11
N ARG A 36 -7.72 -7.91 -0.12
CA ARG A 36 -7.82 -9.06 0.80
C ARG A 36 -6.51 -9.83 0.92
N VAL A 37 -5.82 -10.08 -0.20
CA VAL A 37 -4.48 -10.71 -0.20
C VAL A 37 -3.52 -9.91 0.65
N LEU A 38 -3.44 -8.61 0.42
CA LEU A 38 -2.54 -7.73 1.16
C LEU A 38 -2.90 -7.71 2.65
N GLY A 39 -4.18 -7.57 2.99
CA GLY A 39 -4.67 -7.65 4.36
C GLY A 39 -4.28 -8.97 5.04
N TRP A 40 -4.51 -10.10 4.40
CA TRP A 40 -4.10 -11.40 4.96
C TRP A 40 -2.60 -11.49 5.19
N LEU A 41 -1.78 -11.14 4.20
CA LEU A 41 -0.31 -11.20 4.30
C LEU A 41 0.28 -10.28 5.36
N MET A 42 -0.43 -9.22 5.77
CA MET A 42 0.01 -8.33 6.85
C MET A 42 -0.16 -8.91 8.25
N ILE A 43 -1.03 -9.92 8.43
CA ILE A 43 -1.35 -10.46 9.76
C ILE A 43 -1.18 -11.97 9.89
N CYS A 44 -0.88 -12.67 8.78
CA CYS A 44 -0.71 -14.12 8.81
C CYS A 44 0.54 -14.54 9.57
N ASP A 45 0.49 -15.74 10.14
CA ASP A 45 1.61 -16.40 10.79
C ASP A 45 1.66 -17.86 10.31
N PRO A 46 2.76 -18.29 9.67
CA PRO A 46 3.99 -17.53 9.35
C PRO A 46 3.75 -16.43 8.29
N PRO A 47 4.63 -15.41 8.23
CA PRO A 47 4.48 -14.27 7.31
C PRO A 47 4.67 -14.64 5.84
N GLU A 48 5.31 -15.76 5.56
CA GLU A 48 5.46 -16.32 4.21
C GLU A 48 4.38 -17.37 3.95
N GLN A 49 3.58 -17.16 2.91
CA GLN A 49 2.44 -18.01 2.57
C GLN A 49 2.51 -18.47 1.12
N THR A 50 2.10 -19.71 0.87
CA THR A 50 1.89 -20.20 -0.50
C THR A 50 0.60 -19.63 -1.09
N ALA A 51 0.49 -19.63 -2.43
CA ALA A 51 -0.75 -19.22 -3.09
C ALA A 51 -1.97 -20.01 -2.62
N ALA A 52 -1.80 -21.32 -2.37
CA ALA A 52 -2.88 -22.17 -1.87
C ALA A 52 -3.35 -21.76 -0.46
N GLN A 53 -2.41 -21.44 0.44
CA GLN A 53 -2.73 -20.97 1.79
C GLN A 53 -3.46 -19.62 1.76
N ILE A 54 -2.97 -18.68 0.94
CA ILE A 54 -3.63 -17.37 0.76
C ILE A 54 -5.04 -17.57 0.21
N GLY A 55 -5.18 -18.34 -0.87
CA GLY A 55 -6.50 -18.62 -1.48
C GLY A 55 -7.50 -19.23 -0.50
N ALA A 56 -7.07 -20.20 0.31
CA ALA A 56 -7.91 -20.82 1.34
C ALA A 56 -8.30 -19.82 2.44
N ALA A 57 -7.39 -18.93 2.82
CA ALA A 57 -7.64 -17.95 3.89
C ALA A 57 -8.67 -16.88 3.50
N ILE A 58 -8.62 -16.40 2.25
CA ILE A 58 -9.49 -15.31 1.78
C ILE A 58 -10.66 -15.78 0.90
N GLY A 59 -10.80 -17.09 0.66
CA GLY A 59 -11.85 -17.65 -0.18
C GLY A 59 -11.73 -17.28 -1.66
N ALA A 60 -10.53 -17.09 -2.18
CA ALA A 60 -10.32 -16.71 -3.58
C ALA A 60 -10.07 -17.93 -4.49
N SER A 61 -10.62 -17.89 -5.71
CA SER A 61 -10.31 -18.90 -6.73
C SER A 61 -8.86 -18.78 -7.20
N PRO A 62 -8.22 -19.88 -7.66
CA PRO A 62 -6.85 -19.85 -8.17
C PRO A 62 -6.62 -18.85 -9.29
N ALA A 63 -7.58 -18.70 -10.21
CA ALA A 63 -7.49 -17.75 -11.32
C ALA A 63 -7.50 -16.29 -10.84
N SER A 64 -8.46 -15.94 -9.95
CA SER A 64 -8.55 -14.62 -9.35
C SER A 64 -7.28 -14.31 -8.54
N LEU A 65 -6.81 -15.28 -7.74
CA LEU A 65 -5.61 -15.12 -6.94
C LEU A 65 -4.38 -14.85 -7.81
N SER A 66 -4.16 -15.65 -8.86
CA SER A 66 -3.00 -15.48 -9.76
C SER A 66 -2.91 -14.08 -10.36
N THR A 67 -4.04 -13.55 -10.85
CA THR A 67 -4.10 -12.19 -11.42
C THR A 67 -3.77 -11.12 -10.37
N ASN A 68 -4.37 -11.23 -9.18
CA ASN A 68 -4.16 -10.23 -8.12
C ASN A 68 -2.78 -10.33 -7.47
N MET A 69 -2.20 -11.54 -7.37
CA MET A 69 -0.82 -11.70 -6.90
C MET A 69 0.19 -11.06 -7.85
N ARG A 70 -0.01 -11.20 -9.17
CA ARG A 70 0.83 -10.51 -10.16
C ARG A 70 0.74 -9.01 -10.00
N LEU A 71 -0.48 -8.45 -9.92
CA LEU A 71 -0.70 -7.03 -9.71
C LEU A 71 0.03 -6.51 -8.45
N LEU A 72 -0.08 -7.22 -7.33
CA LEU A 72 0.58 -6.82 -6.08
C LEU A 72 2.11 -6.95 -6.15
N THR A 73 2.63 -7.91 -6.92
CA THR A 73 4.07 -8.08 -7.14
C THR A 73 4.61 -6.98 -8.04
N ASP A 74 3.91 -6.64 -9.12
CA ASP A 74 4.29 -5.57 -10.06
C ASP A 74 4.25 -4.20 -9.35
N ALA A 75 3.26 -3.99 -8.46
CA ALA A 75 3.15 -2.81 -7.62
C ALA A 75 4.09 -2.80 -6.40
N LYS A 76 4.93 -3.81 -6.23
CA LYS A 76 5.91 -3.97 -5.14
C LYS A 76 5.32 -4.00 -3.72
N PHE A 77 4.05 -4.32 -3.58
CA PHE A 77 3.45 -4.59 -2.27
C PHE A 77 3.84 -5.97 -1.73
N VAL A 78 4.00 -6.94 -2.62
CA VAL A 78 4.26 -8.33 -2.31
C VAL A 78 5.49 -8.82 -3.06
N VAL A 79 6.37 -9.53 -2.35
CA VAL A 79 7.51 -10.22 -2.94
C VAL A 79 7.24 -11.72 -3.02
N ARG A 80 7.67 -12.29 -4.14
CA ARG A 80 7.65 -13.73 -4.40
C ARG A 80 9.04 -14.31 -4.15
N ARG A 81 9.12 -15.35 -3.34
CA ARG A 81 10.38 -16.06 -3.07
C ARG A 81 10.25 -17.55 -3.39
N GLY A 82 11.28 -18.11 -4.03
CA GLY A 82 11.44 -19.55 -4.16
C GLY A 82 12.03 -20.12 -2.87
N GLN A 83 11.43 -21.16 -2.33
CA GLN A 83 12.01 -21.89 -1.20
C GLN A 83 13.12 -22.81 -1.75
N ARG A 84 14.35 -22.70 -1.20
CA ARG A 84 15.48 -23.55 -1.64
C ARG A 84 15.12 -25.03 -1.51
N GLY A 85 15.17 -25.76 -2.64
CA GLY A 85 14.84 -27.21 -2.68
C GLY A 85 13.36 -27.56 -2.79
N ALA A 86 12.44 -26.59 -2.81
CA ALA A 86 11.02 -26.82 -3.03
C ALA A 86 10.55 -26.18 -4.35
N ARG A 87 9.65 -26.89 -5.08
CA ARG A 87 8.94 -26.32 -6.24
C ARG A 87 7.93 -25.24 -5.86
N THR A 88 7.69 -25.05 -4.58
CA THR A 88 6.63 -24.18 -4.05
C THR A 88 7.15 -22.77 -3.85
N GLN A 89 6.44 -21.79 -4.40
CA GLN A 89 6.72 -20.37 -4.21
C GLN A 89 5.94 -19.86 -3.02
N VAL A 90 6.56 -18.99 -2.24
CA VAL A 90 5.93 -18.28 -1.12
C VAL A 90 5.89 -16.77 -1.39
N TYR A 91 4.94 -16.12 -0.77
CA TYR A 91 4.66 -14.70 -0.91
C TYR A 91 4.62 -14.05 0.47
N ARG A 92 5.14 -12.86 0.59
CA ARG A 92 5.06 -12.00 1.78
C ARG A 92 4.94 -10.54 1.40
N VAL A 93 4.55 -9.70 2.33
CA VAL A 93 4.60 -8.24 2.12
C VAL A 93 6.06 -7.81 2.00
N GLU A 94 6.36 -6.89 1.07
CA GLU A 94 7.70 -6.30 0.94
C GLU A 94 7.99 -5.40 2.15
N ASP A 95 9.22 -5.44 2.66
CA ASP A 95 9.58 -4.74 3.91
C ASP A 95 9.46 -3.21 3.78
N ASP A 96 9.74 -2.67 2.60
CA ASP A 96 9.69 -1.24 2.27
C ASP A 96 8.46 -0.82 1.46
N ALA A 97 7.47 -1.70 1.30
CA ALA A 97 6.27 -1.43 0.49
C ALA A 97 5.59 -0.13 0.90
N TRP A 98 5.39 0.09 2.18
CA TRP A 98 4.71 1.27 2.70
C TRP A 98 5.54 2.55 2.56
N GLU A 99 6.86 2.46 2.73
CA GLU A 99 7.77 3.56 2.46
C GLU A 99 7.67 4.00 0.99
N SER A 100 7.71 3.03 0.07
CA SER A 100 7.59 3.28 -1.38
C SER A 100 6.27 3.94 -1.74
N VAL A 101 5.16 3.49 -1.17
CA VAL A 101 3.81 4.10 -1.38
C VAL A 101 3.79 5.55 -0.91
N VAL A 102 4.31 5.83 0.29
CA VAL A 102 4.32 7.20 0.84
C VAL A 102 5.23 8.10 0.03
N ARG A 103 6.44 7.64 -0.37
CA ARG A 103 7.35 8.40 -1.23
C ARG A 103 6.69 8.76 -2.56
N GLN A 104 5.98 7.83 -3.19
CA GLN A 104 5.26 8.09 -4.43
C GLN A 104 4.15 9.13 -4.24
N ARG A 105 3.43 9.09 -3.11
CA ARG A 105 2.42 10.08 -2.77
C ARG A 105 3.04 11.48 -2.62
N ILE A 106 4.17 11.59 -1.93
CA ILE A 106 4.90 12.86 -1.79
C ILE A 106 5.36 13.37 -3.14
N ALA A 107 5.90 12.50 -4.00
CA ALA A 107 6.32 12.88 -5.36
C ALA A 107 5.15 13.44 -6.19
N SER A 108 3.98 12.83 -6.13
CA SER A 108 2.79 13.31 -6.86
C SER A 108 2.29 14.68 -6.36
N LEU A 109 2.47 15.00 -5.08
CA LEU A 109 2.17 16.34 -4.55
C LEU A 109 3.09 17.39 -5.18
N THR A 110 4.39 17.08 -5.30
CA THR A 110 5.38 17.96 -5.93
C THR A 110 5.07 18.17 -7.41
N GLU A 111 4.76 17.10 -8.13
CA GLU A 111 4.38 17.14 -9.54
C GLU A 111 3.13 18.02 -9.77
N PHE A 112 2.10 17.87 -8.95
CA PHE A 112 0.89 18.70 -9.05
C PHE A 112 1.17 20.17 -8.75
N ARG A 113 2.01 20.46 -7.75
CA ARG A 113 2.46 21.81 -7.43
C ARG A 113 3.16 22.47 -8.65
N ASP A 114 4.04 21.74 -9.31
CA ASP A 114 4.78 22.23 -10.47
C ASP A 114 3.82 22.44 -11.68
N LEU A 115 2.91 21.52 -11.91
CA LEU A 115 1.86 21.67 -12.93
C LEU A 115 0.97 22.89 -12.70
N THR A 116 0.61 23.19 -11.44
CA THR A 116 -0.15 24.41 -11.12
C THR A 116 0.67 25.69 -11.32
N ALA A 117 1.98 25.65 -11.11
CA ALA A 117 2.86 26.78 -11.41
C ALA A 117 2.89 27.10 -12.91
N ASP A 118 3.00 26.08 -13.76
CA ASP A 118 2.90 26.23 -15.22
C ASP A 118 1.55 26.80 -15.63
N GLY A 119 0.47 26.31 -15.02
CA GLY A 119 -0.89 26.83 -15.27
C GLY A 119 -1.04 28.31 -14.90
N VAL A 120 -0.42 28.77 -13.81
CA VAL A 120 -0.39 30.19 -13.41
C VAL A 120 0.32 31.04 -14.48
N ALA A 121 1.46 30.55 -14.99
CA ALA A 121 2.18 31.25 -16.07
C ALA A 121 1.33 31.38 -17.35
N LEU A 122 0.67 30.30 -17.76
CA LEU A 122 -0.25 30.27 -18.91
C LEU A 122 -1.49 31.16 -18.72
N ALA A 123 -1.95 31.34 -17.48
CA ALA A 123 -3.06 32.24 -17.16
C ALA A 123 -2.69 33.72 -17.17
N GLY A 124 -1.44 34.08 -17.49
CA GLY A 124 -0.94 35.47 -17.53
C GLY A 124 -0.28 35.94 -16.24
N GLY A 125 0.13 35.01 -15.38
CA GLY A 125 0.88 35.27 -14.16
C GLY A 125 0.02 35.46 -12.92
N ILE A 126 0.70 35.63 -11.78
CA ILE A 126 0.10 35.61 -10.44
C ILE A 126 -0.92 36.73 -10.21
N SER A 127 -0.77 37.87 -10.88
CA SER A 127 -1.66 39.04 -10.75
C SER A 127 -2.94 38.90 -11.58
N ASN A 128 -3.06 37.86 -12.43
CA ASN A 128 -4.23 37.68 -13.25
C ASN A 128 -5.35 36.97 -12.44
N PRO A 129 -6.59 37.48 -12.42
CA PRO A 129 -7.71 36.83 -11.71
C PRO A 129 -7.98 35.39 -12.15
N ARG A 130 -7.62 35.01 -13.37
CA ARG A 130 -7.75 33.63 -13.88
C ARG A 130 -6.84 32.65 -13.12
N ALA A 131 -5.73 33.12 -12.56
CA ALA A 131 -4.75 32.29 -11.85
C ALA A 131 -5.16 32.00 -10.40
N SER A 132 -6.13 32.70 -9.81
CA SER A 132 -6.43 32.61 -8.38
C SER A 132 -6.76 31.20 -7.90
N ARG A 133 -7.52 30.42 -8.68
CA ARG A 133 -7.85 29.02 -8.35
C ARG A 133 -6.64 28.11 -8.37
N LEU A 134 -5.72 28.31 -9.32
CA LEU A 134 -4.48 27.56 -9.41
C LEU A 134 -3.53 27.91 -8.27
N GLN A 135 -3.49 29.19 -7.87
CA GLN A 135 -2.69 29.64 -6.71
C GLN A 135 -3.19 29.00 -5.43
N THR A 136 -4.50 28.99 -5.18
CA THR A 136 -5.08 28.34 -3.99
C THR A 136 -4.71 26.84 -3.96
N ALA A 137 -4.83 26.13 -5.08
CA ALA A 137 -4.44 24.73 -5.17
C ALA A 137 -2.94 24.56 -4.90
N ARG A 138 -2.09 25.36 -5.53
CA ARG A 138 -0.64 25.35 -5.33
C ARG A 138 -0.25 25.56 -3.87
N ASP A 139 -0.84 26.55 -3.20
CA ASP A 139 -0.53 26.88 -1.81
C ASP A 139 -0.87 25.73 -0.85
N VAL A 140 -2.00 25.06 -1.07
CA VAL A 140 -2.40 23.87 -0.30
C VAL A 140 -1.42 22.71 -0.50
N TYR A 141 -1.04 22.43 -1.74
CA TYR A 141 -0.12 21.33 -2.05
C TYR A 141 1.31 21.62 -1.59
N ASP A 142 1.76 22.88 -1.66
CA ASP A 142 3.07 23.29 -1.14
C ASP A 142 3.12 23.16 0.39
N TRP A 143 2.05 23.56 1.08
CA TRP A 143 1.91 23.34 2.52
C TRP A 143 1.95 21.86 2.89
N MET A 144 1.18 21.00 2.21
CA MET A 144 1.17 19.55 2.44
C MET A 144 2.55 18.93 2.22
N ALA A 145 3.22 19.28 1.11
CA ALA A 145 4.56 18.77 0.82
C ALA A 145 5.56 19.16 1.93
N LYS A 146 5.53 20.39 2.42
CA LYS A 146 6.37 20.85 3.53
C LYS A 146 6.09 20.08 4.82
N CYS A 147 4.82 19.86 5.18
CA CYS A 147 4.45 19.11 6.37
C CYS A 147 4.95 17.65 6.31
N LEU A 148 4.84 17.01 5.14
CA LEU A 148 5.24 15.61 4.97
C LEU A 148 6.76 15.40 4.88
N THR A 149 7.52 16.44 4.57
CA THR A 149 8.98 16.37 4.47
C THR A 149 9.71 16.96 5.68
N ALA A 150 8.98 17.50 6.66
CA ALA A 150 9.54 18.12 7.86
C ALA A 150 10.34 17.15 8.74
N GLU A 151 9.97 15.87 8.74
CA GLU A 151 10.66 14.83 9.49
C GLU A 151 11.06 13.66 8.58
N PRO A 152 12.20 12.99 8.88
CA PRO A 152 12.60 11.81 8.12
C PRO A 152 11.60 10.67 8.34
N MET A 153 11.33 9.94 7.27
CA MET A 153 10.47 8.75 7.32
C MET A 153 11.09 7.69 8.24
N PRO A 154 10.30 7.03 9.12
CA PRO A 154 10.82 5.98 9.99
C PRO A 154 11.38 4.82 9.15
N ALA A 155 12.54 4.31 9.56
CA ALA A 155 13.14 3.16 8.90
C ALA A 155 12.23 1.92 9.01
N PRO A 156 12.13 1.09 7.96
CA PRO A 156 11.35 -0.13 7.99
C PRO A 156 11.87 -1.07 9.09
N ARG A 157 10.94 -1.64 9.87
CA ARG A 157 11.29 -2.66 10.86
C ARG A 157 11.64 -3.95 10.14
N LYS A 158 12.90 -4.37 10.22
CA LYS A 158 13.33 -5.68 9.70
C LYS A 158 12.51 -6.77 10.41
N GLN A 159 11.80 -7.57 9.63
CA GLN A 159 11.12 -8.74 10.17
C GLN A 159 12.20 -9.72 10.66
N THR A 160 12.28 -9.91 11.98
CA THR A 160 13.17 -10.91 12.59
C THR A 160 12.65 -12.29 12.21
N HIS A 161 13.34 -12.96 11.31
CA HIS A 161 13.11 -14.37 11.03
C HIS A 161 13.59 -15.16 12.27
N SER A 162 12.65 -15.61 13.10
CA SER A 162 12.94 -16.66 14.07
C SER A 162 13.24 -17.93 13.28
N ARG A 163 14.50 -18.42 13.41
CA ARG A 163 14.93 -19.69 12.85
C ARG A 163 14.25 -20.86 13.56
#